data_804556ab3e7ab2dcdb14887da742a796
#
_entry.id   804556ab3e7ab2dcdb14887da742a796
#
_cell.length_a   1.000
_cell.length_b   1.000
_cell.length_c   1.000
_cell.angle_alpha   90.00
_cell.angle_beta   90.00
_cell.angle_gamma   90.00
#
_symmetry.space_group_name_H-M   'P 1'
#
loop_
_entity.id
_entity.type
_entity.pdbx_description
1 polymer ?
#
loop_
_entity_poly.entity_id
_entity_poly.type
_entity_poly.pdbx_seq_one_letter_code
_entity_poly.pdbx_strand_id
1 'polypeptide(L)'
;PHAVVDQSVRLVKAVELAHLGGLTNAVLRKIAAEAETLKARPADAWANLPTWLARAIRADWPDQADAVAASLMMTPPLDLSLKNTGGDNTRHWAEQLGGTPLPNGSIRLTEGHVPALPGYDDGAWWVQDAAASLPARLMGDIAGKRVADICAAPGGKTAQLCAAGADVTAIDVSANRLERLNEHMARLGSSPPI
;
A
#
# COMPACT_ATOMS: atom_id res chain seq x y z
N PRO A 1 16.50 2.64 -25.50
CA PRO A 1 17.54 2.67 -24.44
C PRO A 1 18.28 4.01 -24.35
N HIS A 2 18.70 4.61 -25.49
CA HIS A 2 19.53 5.83 -25.49
C HIS A 2 18.86 7.03 -24.81
N ALA A 3 17.59 7.27 -25.06
CA ALA A 3 16.84 8.38 -24.44
C ALA A 3 16.78 8.25 -22.90
N VAL A 4 16.61 7.04 -22.37
CA VAL A 4 16.58 6.77 -20.93
C VAL A 4 17.94 7.10 -20.30
N VAL A 5 19.04 6.67 -20.93
CA VAL A 5 20.39 6.96 -20.44
C VAL A 5 20.65 8.47 -20.41
N ASP A 6 20.30 9.18 -21.49
CA ASP A 6 20.50 10.63 -21.59
C ASP A 6 19.67 11.39 -20.53
N GLN A 7 18.39 11.05 -20.36
CA GLN A 7 17.52 11.65 -19.35
C GLN A 7 18.01 11.38 -17.92
N SER A 8 18.46 10.16 -17.62
CA SER A 8 19.03 9.83 -16.32
C SER A 8 20.29 10.65 -16.01
N VAL A 9 21.17 10.82 -16.99
CA VAL A 9 22.39 11.65 -16.83
C VAL A 9 22.04 13.12 -16.63
N ARG A 10 21.04 13.63 -17.35
CA ARG A 10 20.53 15.01 -17.15
C ARG A 10 19.94 15.20 -15.75
N LEU A 11 19.14 14.23 -15.29
CA LEU A 11 18.55 14.27 -13.95
C LEU A 11 19.63 14.31 -12.87
N VAL A 12 20.62 13.42 -12.94
CA VAL A 12 21.73 13.39 -11.96
C VAL A 12 22.48 14.73 -11.90
N LYS A 13 22.64 15.41 -13.06
CA LYS A 13 23.25 16.74 -13.10
C LYS A 13 22.35 17.82 -12.51
N ALA A 14 21.02 17.69 -12.65
CA ALA A 14 20.05 18.66 -12.16
C ALA A 14 19.84 18.60 -10.64
N VAL A 15 20.10 17.44 -10.00
CA VAL A 15 19.91 17.23 -8.55
C VAL A 15 21.22 17.34 -7.75
N GLU A 16 22.15 18.18 -8.19
CA GLU A 16 23.43 18.47 -7.51
C GLU A 16 24.41 17.27 -7.42
N LEU A 17 24.14 16.19 -8.15
CA LEU A 17 24.99 15.01 -8.21
C LEU A 17 25.81 14.96 -9.51
N ALA A 18 26.14 16.10 -10.09
CA ALA A 18 26.81 16.20 -11.39
C ALA A 18 28.14 15.41 -11.47
N HIS A 19 28.85 15.25 -10.34
CA HIS A 19 30.06 14.44 -10.24
C HIS A 19 29.83 12.94 -10.52
N LEU A 20 28.61 12.44 -10.38
CA LEU A 20 28.22 11.06 -10.69
C LEU A 20 27.77 10.86 -12.14
N GLY A 21 27.67 11.93 -12.95
CA GLY A 21 27.16 11.84 -14.32
C GLY A 21 27.93 10.88 -15.20
N GLY A 22 29.26 10.84 -15.07
CA GLY A 22 30.13 9.89 -15.79
C GLY A 22 29.88 8.44 -15.40
N LEU A 23 29.80 8.17 -14.11
CA LEU A 23 29.48 6.84 -13.56
C LEU A 23 28.09 6.37 -13.99
N THR A 24 27.08 7.23 -13.85
CA THR A 24 25.69 6.95 -14.28
C THR A 24 25.65 6.57 -15.77
N ASN A 25 26.31 7.35 -16.63
CA ASN A 25 26.34 7.04 -18.05
C ASN A 25 27.02 5.70 -18.34
N ALA A 26 28.17 5.41 -17.71
CA ALA A 26 28.90 4.16 -17.91
C ALA A 26 28.10 2.94 -17.47
N VAL A 27 27.48 2.99 -16.27
CA VAL A 27 26.67 1.90 -15.72
C VAL A 27 25.43 1.66 -16.59
N LEU A 28 24.69 2.71 -16.94
CA LEU A 28 23.46 2.57 -17.72
C LEU A 28 23.73 2.09 -19.14
N ARG A 29 24.85 2.50 -19.79
CA ARG A 29 25.25 1.97 -21.09
C ARG A 29 25.60 0.49 -21.02
N LYS A 30 26.28 0.05 -19.96
CA LYS A 30 26.59 -1.37 -19.74
C LYS A 30 25.31 -2.18 -19.56
N ILE A 31 24.39 -1.72 -18.72
CA ILE A 31 23.08 -2.35 -18.52
C ILE A 31 22.30 -2.41 -19.86
N ALA A 32 22.32 -1.33 -20.64
CA ALA A 32 21.63 -1.30 -21.92
C ALA A 32 22.24 -2.26 -22.95
N ALA A 33 23.56 -2.43 -22.95
CA ALA A 33 24.26 -3.39 -23.81
C ALA A 33 23.97 -4.86 -23.43
N GLU A 34 23.77 -5.14 -22.16
CA GLU A 34 23.49 -6.47 -21.60
C GLU A 34 21.99 -6.73 -21.39
N ALA A 35 21.10 -5.83 -21.85
CA ALA A 35 19.68 -5.84 -21.50
C ALA A 35 18.96 -7.16 -21.79
N GLU A 36 19.23 -7.76 -22.95
CA GLU A 36 18.59 -9.03 -23.33
C GLU A 36 19.07 -10.20 -22.45
N THR A 37 20.36 -10.22 -22.15
CA THR A 37 20.93 -11.23 -21.23
C THR A 37 20.39 -11.08 -19.81
N LEU A 38 20.23 -9.82 -19.34
CA LEU A 38 19.71 -9.53 -18.01
C LEU A 38 18.22 -9.89 -17.90
N LYS A 39 17.42 -9.60 -18.95
CA LYS A 39 15.99 -9.96 -19.01
C LYS A 39 15.76 -11.48 -19.08
N ALA A 40 16.67 -12.20 -19.73
CA ALA A 40 16.60 -13.65 -19.85
C ALA A 40 16.97 -14.40 -18.55
N ARG A 41 17.55 -13.70 -17.56
CA ARG A 41 17.86 -14.33 -16.24
C ARG A 41 16.55 -14.63 -15.52
N PRO A 42 16.39 -15.85 -14.96
CA PRO A 42 15.28 -16.15 -14.08
C PRO A 42 15.23 -15.14 -12.93
N ALA A 43 14.04 -14.64 -12.63
CA ALA A 43 13.86 -13.80 -11.45
C ALA A 43 14.16 -14.63 -10.19
N ASP A 44 15.19 -14.25 -9.44
CA ASP A 44 15.49 -14.84 -8.15
C ASP A 44 14.83 -14.01 -7.05
N ALA A 45 13.69 -14.47 -6.56
CA ALA A 45 12.96 -13.82 -5.49
C ALA A 45 13.80 -13.67 -4.21
N TRP A 46 14.68 -14.63 -3.94
CA TRP A 46 15.51 -14.61 -2.74
C TRP A 46 16.59 -13.55 -2.78
N ALA A 47 17.10 -13.18 -3.96
CA ALA A 47 18.12 -12.13 -4.12
C ALA A 47 17.63 -10.74 -3.69
N ASN A 48 16.31 -10.51 -3.68
CA ASN A 48 15.70 -9.25 -3.28
C ASN A 48 15.29 -9.19 -1.81
N LEU A 49 15.42 -10.31 -1.08
CA LEU A 49 15.06 -10.36 0.34
C LEU A 49 16.28 -10.11 1.23
N PRO A 50 16.13 -9.28 2.28
CA PRO A 50 17.15 -9.18 3.32
C PRO A 50 17.46 -10.56 3.92
N THR A 51 18.73 -10.82 4.24
CA THR A 51 19.17 -12.13 4.73
C THR A 51 18.40 -12.62 5.96
N TRP A 52 18.06 -11.72 6.87
CA TRP A 52 17.28 -12.06 8.06
C TRP A 52 15.86 -12.54 7.73
N LEU A 53 15.20 -11.88 6.76
CA LEU A 53 13.85 -12.25 6.33
C LEU A 53 13.86 -13.57 5.56
N ALA A 54 14.81 -13.75 4.65
CA ALA A 54 14.98 -15.00 3.92
C ALA A 54 15.20 -16.19 4.87
N ARG A 55 15.96 -15.97 5.96
CA ARG A 55 16.20 -17.00 6.99
C ARG A 55 14.92 -17.32 7.78
N ALA A 56 14.17 -16.29 8.20
CA ALA A 56 12.93 -16.46 8.93
C ALA A 56 11.89 -17.22 8.09
N ILE A 57 11.70 -16.82 6.83
CA ILE A 57 10.74 -17.49 5.93
C ILE A 57 11.08 -18.99 5.79
N ARG A 58 12.34 -19.32 5.58
CA ARG A 58 12.77 -20.73 5.44
C ARG A 58 12.61 -21.53 6.72
N ALA A 59 12.76 -20.89 7.87
CA ALA A 59 12.60 -21.55 9.16
C ALA A 59 11.14 -21.78 9.53
N ASP A 60 10.27 -20.78 9.29
CA ASP A 60 8.88 -20.79 9.76
C ASP A 60 7.93 -21.45 8.73
N TRP A 61 8.26 -21.38 7.44
CA TRP A 61 7.43 -21.95 6.35
C TRP A 61 8.28 -22.74 5.34
N PRO A 62 8.99 -23.81 5.75
CA PRO A 62 9.94 -24.52 4.89
C PRO A 62 9.28 -25.05 3.60
N ASP A 63 8.07 -25.60 3.69
CA ASP A 63 7.36 -26.20 2.55
C ASP A 63 6.77 -25.17 1.59
N GLN A 64 6.64 -23.91 2.02
CA GLN A 64 6.06 -22.82 1.23
C GLN A 64 7.05 -21.67 0.96
N ALA A 65 8.29 -21.82 1.40
CA ALA A 65 9.27 -20.75 1.40
C ALA A 65 9.44 -20.09 0.02
N ASP A 66 9.53 -20.88 -1.05
CA ASP A 66 9.66 -20.36 -2.42
C ASP A 66 8.41 -19.63 -2.89
N ALA A 67 7.21 -20.13 -2.54
CA ALA A 67 5.97 -19.46 -2.87
C ALA A 67 5.81 -18.14 -2.13
N VAL A 68 6.20 -18.07 -0.86
CA VAL A 68 6.24 -16.85 -0.06
C VAL A 68 7.22 -15.84 -0.67
N ALA A 69 8.45 -16.27 -0.99
CA ALA A 69 9.44 -15.40 -1.60
C ALA A 69 8.96 -14.86 -2.96
N ALA A 70 8.34 -15.69 -3.80
CA ALA A 70 7.78 -15.29 -5.08
C ALA A 70 6.63 -14.28 -4.90
N SER A 71 5.75 -14.49 -3.93
CA SER A 71 4.62 -13.57 -3.67
C SER A 71 5.08 -12.18 -3.25
N LEU A 72 6.20 -12.07 -2.52
CA LEU A 72 6.79 -10.79 -2.12
C LEU A 72 7.36 -9.98 -3.30
N MET A 73 7.56 -10.62 -4.46
CA MET A 73 8.00 -9.95 -5.69
C MET A 73 6.84 -9.42 -6.53
N MET A 74 5.62 -9.80 -6.21
CA MET A 74 4.44 -9.34 -6.94
C MET A 74 4.01 -7.94 -6.50
N THR A 75 3.48 -7.17 -7.42
CA THR A 75 2.79 -5.93 -7.07
C THR A 75 1.57 -6.28 -6.22
N PRO A 76 1.43 -5.70 -5.00
CA PRO A 76 0.26 -5.98 -4.19
C PRO A 76 -1.01 -5.46 -4.87
N PRO A 77 -2.14 -6.14 -4.72
CA PRO A 77 -3.42 -5.65 -5.21
C PRO A 77 -3.83 -4.38 -4.46
N LEU A 78 -4.68 -3.58 -5.08
CA LEU A 78 -5.28 -2.40 -4.46
C LEU A 78 -6.57 -2.82 -3.74
N ASP A 79 -6.56 -2.86 -2.42
CA ASP A 79 -7.75 -3.16 -1.63
C ASP A 79 -8.35 -1.89 -1.03
N LEU A 80 -9.67 -1.83 -1.04
CA LEU A 80 -10.47 -0.71 -0.52
C LEU A 80 -11.39 -1.19 0.60
N SER A 81 -11.38 -0.46 1.70
CA SER A 81 -12.35 -0.63 2.78
C SER A 81 -13.48 0.40 2.63
N LEU A 82 -14.73 -0.04 2.81
CA LEU A 82 -15.92 0.80 2.68
C LEU A 82 -16.30 1.46 4.00
N LYS A 83 -16.74 2.72 3.93
CA LYS A 83 -17.27 3.45 5.09
C LYS A 83 -18.55 2.80 5.63
N ASN A 84 -19.44 2.40 4.74
CA ASN A 84 -20.64 1.67 5.08
C ASN A 84 -20.51 0.24 4.58
N THR A 85 -20.57 -0.72 5.49
CA THR A 85 -20.47 -2.15 5.16
C THR A 85 -21.86 -2.78 5.16
N GLY A 86 -22.14 -3.57 4.12
CA GLY A 86 -23.40 -4.32 3.95
C GLY A 86 -23.38 -4.96 2.57
N GLY A 87 -24.02 -6.12 2.41
CA GLY A 87 -23.93 -6.90 1.17
C GLY A 87 -24.29 -6.11 -0.09
N ASP A 88 -25.35 -5.33 -0.04
CA ASP A 88 -25.80 -4.53 -1.19
C ASP A 88 -24.87 -3.36 -1.50
N ASN A 89 -24.36 -2.69 -0.46
CA ASN A 89 -23.40 -1.60 -0.63
C ASN A 89 -22.05 -2.09 -1.16
N THR A 90 -21.57 -3.24 -0.65
CA THR A 90 -20.34 -3.84 -1.15
C THR A 90 -20.46 -4.24 -2.62
N ARG A 91 -21.60 -4.81 -3.02
CA ARG A 91 -21.87 -5.16 -4.42
C ARG A 91 -21.93 -3.92 -5.30
N HIS A 92 -22.66 -2.90 -4.87
CA HIS A 92 -22.76 -1.61 -5.58
C HIS A 92 -21.37 -1.01 -5.87
N TRP A 93 -20.53 -0.88 -4.84
CA TRP A 93 -19.19 -0.32 -5.03
C TRP A 93 -18.26 -1.23 -5.82
N ALA A 94 -18.39 -2.55 -5.71
CA ALA A 94 -17.62 -3.48 -6.54
C ALA A 94 -17.95 -3.30 -8.04
N GLU A 95 -19.22 -3.12 -8.38
CA GLU A 95 -19.67 -2.84 -9.75
C GLU A 95 -19.17 -1.47 -10.24
N GLN A 96 -19.34 -0.42 -9.43
CA GLN A 96 -18.90 0.95 -9.78
C GLN A 96 -17.38 1.05 -10.01
N LEU A 97 -16.60 0.29 -9.27
CA LEU A 97 -15.14 0.32 -9.28
C LEU A 97 -14.54 -0.75 -10.21
N GLY A 98 -15.36 -1.65 -10.77
CA GLY A 98 -14.86 -2.80 -11.53
C GLY A 98 -14.02 -3.77 -10.69
N GLY A 99 -14.30 -3.86 -9.39
CA GLY A 99 -13.54 -4.64 -8.44
C GLY A 99 -14.20 -5.94 -8.03
N THR A 100 -13.46 -6.76 -7.29
CA THR A 100 -13.95 -8.04 -6.73
C THR A 100 -14.21 -7.87 -5.24
N PRO A 101 -15.42 -8.16 -4.74
CA PRO A 101 -15.70 -8.16 -3.31
C PRO A 101 -14.96 -9.31 -2.62
N LEU A 102 -14.33 -9.00 -1.48
CA LEU A 102 -13.63 -9.98 -0.65
C LEU A 102 -14.52 -10.45 0.52
N PRO A 103 -14.27 -11.64 1.08
CA PRO A 103 -15.06 -12.18 2.19
C PRO A 103 -15.12 -11.28 3.43
N ASN A 104 -14.11 -10.44 3.64
CA ASN A 104 -14.06 -9.45 4.71
C ASN A 104 -14.81 -8.14 4.39
N GLY A 105 -15.50 -8.06 3.24
CA GLY A 105 -16.25 -6.88 2.80
C GLY A 105 -15.40 -5.77 2.19
N SER A 106 -14.08 -5.97 2.02
CA SER A 106 -13.23 -5.09 1.20
C SER A 106 -13.46 -5.36 -0.28
N ILE A 107 -13.05 -4.41 -1.14
CA ILE A 107 -13.09 -4.57 -2.59
C ILE A 107 -11.66 -4.58 -3.10
N ARG A 108 -11.31 -5.57 -3.90
CA ARG A 108 -10.01 -5.71 -4.54
C ARG A 108 -10.05 -5.23 -5.98
N LEU A 109 -9.12 -4.34 -6.31
CA LEU A 109 -8.87 -3.87 -7.67
C LEU A 109 -7.54 -4.43 -8.18
N THR A 110 -7.43 -4.66 -9.47
CA THR A 110 -6.17 -5.05 -10.12
C THR A 110 -5.24 -3.85 -10.28
N GLU A 111 -5.82 -2.68 -10.56
CA GLU A 111 -5.11 -1.41 -10.75
C GLU A 111 -6.07 -0.23 -10.57
N GLY A 112 -5.54 0.99 -10.48
CA GLY A 112 -6.36 2.20 -10.44
C GLY A 112 -5.58 3.44 -9.99
N HIS A 113 -5.94 4.58 -10.57
CA HIS A 113 -5.48 5.88 -10.07
C HIS A 113 -6.43 6.35 -8.98
N VAL A 114 -6.09 6.05 -7.73
CA VAL A 114 -6.95 6.17 -6.53
C VAL A 114 -7.76 7.48 -6.47
N PRO A 115 -7.18 8.68 -6.67
CA PRO A 115 -7.95 9.92 -6.60
C PRO A 115 -8.99 10.10 -7.71
N ALA A 116 -8.86 9.35 -8.81
CA ALA A 116 -9.82 9.43 -9.93
C ALA A 116 -10.91 8.36 -9.85
N LEU A 117 -10.87 7.46 -8.87
CA LEU A 117 -11.88 6.42 -8.71
C LEU A 117 -13.20 7.00 -8.15
N PRO A 118 -14.37 6.52 -8.63
CA PRO A 118 -15.67 6.92 -8.11
C PRO A 118 -15.76 6.79 -6.58
N GLY A 119 -16.33 7.81 -5.92
CA GLY A 119 -16.53 7.82 -4.47
C GLY A 119 -15.32 8.20 -3.62
N TYR A 120 -14.18 8.50 -4.25
CA TYR A 120 -12.99 8.95 -3.50
C TYR A 120 -13.24 10.28 -2.79
N ASP A 121 -13.66 11.30 -3.52
CA ASP A 121 -13.93 12.63 -2.97
C ASP A 121 -15.14 12.64 -2.03
N ASP A 122 -16.11 11.75 -2.25
CA ASP A 122 -17.26 11.55 -1.36
C ASP A 122 -16.92 10.86 -0.04
N GLY A 123 -15.68 10.38 0.12
CA GLY A 123 -15.26 9.64 1.30
C GLY A 123 -16.00 8.31 1.51
N ALA A 124 -16.48 7.69 0.43
CA ALA A 124 -17.24 6.44 0.50
C ALA A 124 -16.38 5.24 0.91
N TRP A 125 -15.09 5.32 0.69
CA TRP A 125 -14.11 4.28 0.96
C TRP A 125 -12.69 4.85 1.13
N TRP A 126 -11.76 4.01 1.56
CA TRP A 126 -10.32 4.32 1.65
C TRP A 126 -9.47 3.12 1.25
N VAL A 127 -8.21 3.39 0.90
CA VAL A 127 -7.23 2.34 0.63
C VAL A 127 -6.81 1.69 1.93
N GLN A 128 -7.00 0.39 2.00
CA GLN A 128 -6.57 -0.42 3.13
C GLN A 128 -6.44 -1.88 2.67
N ASP A 129 -5.26 -2.44 2.82
CA ASP A 129 -5.03 -3.86 2.59
C ASP A 129 -6.02 -4.72 3.38
N ALA A 130 -6.55 -5.78 2.75
CA ALA A 130 -7.56 -6.63 3.34
C ALA A 130 -7.09 -7.27 4.65
N ALA A 131 -5.84 -7.71 4.75
CA ALA A 131 -5.28 -8.27 5.97
C ALA A 131 -5.12 -7.18 7.05
N ALA A 132 -4.74 -5.96 6.67
CA ALA A 132 -4.64 -4.83 7.59
C ALA A 132 -6.00 -4.40 8.18
N SER A 133 -7.11 -4.78 7.56
CA SER A 133 -8.47 -4.53 8.07
C SER A 133 -8.91 -5.52 9.15
N LEU A 134 -8.28 -6.68 9.26
CA LEU A 134 -8.72 -7.75 10.14
C LEU A 134 -8.63 -7.40 11.66
N PRO A 135 -7.57 -6.76 12.18
CA PRO A 135 -7.45 -6.47 13.60
C PRO A 135 -8.62 -5.67 14.15
N ALA A 136 -9.08 -4.64 13.44
CA ALA A 136 -10.23 -3.85 13.87
C ALA A 136 -11.54 -4.66 13.84
N ARG A 137 -11.69 -5.56 12.86
CA ARG A 137 -12.86 -6.45 12.77
C ARG A 137 -12.93 -7.47 13.89
N LEU A 138 -11.78 -7.96 14.37
CA LEU A 138 -11.70 -8.92 15.48
C LEU A 138 -12.14 -8.32 16.84
N MET A 139 -12.21 -6.99 16.93
CA MET A 139 -12.73 -6.32 18.13
C MET A 139 -14.26 -6.51 18.34
N GLY A 140 -14.96 -7.00 17.32
CA GLY A 140 -16.41 -7.23 17.38
C GLY A 140 -17.21 -5.92 17.40
N ASP A 141 -18.31 -5.90 18.17
CA ASP A 141 -19.14 -4.71 18.32
C ASP A 141 -18.48 -3.68 19.23
N ILE A 142 -18.06 -2.58 18.64
CA ILE A 142 -17.38 -1.46 19.29
C ILE A 142 -18.17 -0.14 19.21
N ALA A 143 -19.40 -0.18 18.74
CA ALA A 143 -20.23 1.02 18.66
C ALA A 143 -20.37 1.69 20.03
N GLY A 144 -20.08 2.98 20.13
CA GLY A 144 -20.10 3.77 21.37
C GLY A 144 -18.99 3.44 22.38
N LYS A 145 -18.07 2.53 22.07
CA LYS A 145 -16.92 2.23 22.95
C LYS A 145 -15.76 3.18 22.68
N ARG A 146 -15.03 3.50 23.73
CA ARG A 146 -13.77 4.27 23.61
C ARG A 146 -12.64 3.34 23.17
N VAL A 147 -11.97 3.70 22.08
CA VAL A 147 -10.88 2.94 21.48
C VAL A 147 -9.68 3.85 21.21
N ALA A 148 -8.48 3.42 21.60
CA ALA A 148 -7.25 4.07 21.24
C ALA A 148 -6.61 3.34 20.06
N ASP A 149 -6.35 4.06 18.96
CA ASP A 149 -5.53 3.57 17.83
C ASP A 149 -4.10 4.06 18.03
N ILE A 150 -3.21 3.16 18.44
CA ILE A 150 -1.80 3.46 18.70
C ILE A 150 -1.00 3.13 17.46
N CYS A 151 -0.19 4.08 16.98
CA CYS A 151 0.44 4.09 15.66
C CYS A 151 -0.60 4.27 14.53
N ALA A 152 -1.50 5.24 14.72
CA ALA A 152 -2.71 5.42 13.93
C ALA A 152 -2.46 5.82 12.47
N ALA A 153 -1.45 6.65 12.21
CA ALA A 153 -1.21 7.19 10.87
C ALA A 153 -0.75 6.12 9.88
N PRO A 154 -1.24 6.16 8.64
CA PRO A 154 -1.99 7.22 7.96
C PRO A 154 -3.51 7.19 8.17
N GLY A 155 -4.08 6.35 9.07
CA GLY A 155 -5.47 6.45 9.46
C GLY A 155 -6.40 5.34 8.91
N GLY A 156 -5.89 4.30 8.26
CA GLY A 156 -6.74 3.26 7.68
C GLY A 156 -7.52 2.47 8.74
N LYS A 157 -6.90 2.11 9.88
CA LYS A 157 -7.60 1.47 11.00
C LYS A 157 -8.45 2.48 11.79
N THR A 158 -7.95 3.70 11.99
CA THR A 158 -8.72 4.79 12.59
C THR A 158 -10.04 5.00 11.85
N ALA A 159 -10.01 5.09 10.52
CA ALA A 159 -11.19 5.22 9.67
C ALA A 159 -12.17 4.06 9.87
N GLN A 160 -11.64 2.85 9.93
CA GLN A 160 -12.44 1.64 10.14
C GLN A 160 -13.12 1.61 11.52
N LEU A 161 -12.40 2.01 12.58
CA LEU A 161 -12.94 2.10 13.94
C LEU A 161 -14.02 3.19 14.05
N CYS A 162 -13.77 4.37 13.44
CA CYS A 162 -14.77 5.43 13.36
C CYS A 162 -16.01 5.00 12.57
N ALA A 163 -15.83 4.32 11.43
CA ALA A 163 -16.94 3.80 10.63
C ALA A 163 -17.76 2.73 11.38
N ALA A 164 -17.13 2.00 12.30
CA ALA A 164 -17.80 1.06 13.19
C ALA A 164 -18.50 1.74 14.40
N GLY A 165 -18.49 3.07 14.48
CA GLY A 165 -19.18 3.82 15.52
C GLY A 165 -18.43 3.94 16.86
N ALA A 166 -17.15 3.63 16.91
CA ALA A 166 -16.35 3.82 18.12
C ALA A 166 -16.01 5.31 18.36
N ASP A 167 -15.84 5.66 19.63
CA ASP A 167 -15.21 6.91 20.07
C ASP A 167 -13.69 6.71 20.06
N VAL A 168 -13.04 7.15 18.98
CA VAL A 168 -11.64 6.83 18.68
C VAL A 168 -10.73 7.97 19.08
N THR A 169 -9.66 7.66 19.82
CA THR A 169 -8.50 8.55 20.00
C THR A 169 -7.34 8.01 19.18
N ALA A 170 -6.84 8.82 18.24
CA ALA A 170 -5.73 8.45 17.37
C ALA A 170 -4.41 8.97 17.93
N ILE A 171 -3.42 8.10 18.04
CA ILE A 171 -2.10 8.40 18.62
C ILE A 171 -1.02 7.98 17.62
N ASP A 172 -0.10 8.88 17.31
CA ASP A 172 1.11 8.58 16.54
C ASP A 172 2.29 9.41 17.03
N VAL A 173 3.51 8.88 16.92
CA VAL A 173 4.73 9.54 17.34
C VAL A 173 5.12 10.72 16.43
N SER A 174 4.64 10.72 15.20
CA SER A 174 5.03 11.69 14.17
C SER A 174 3.93 12.71 13.91
N ALA A 175 4.17 13.97 14.22
CA ALA A 175 3.25 15.07 13.93
C ALA A 175 2.91 15.17 12.44
N ASN A 176 3.90 15.05 11.54
CA ASN A 176 3.67 15.09 10.08
C ASN A 176 2.78 13.94 9.59
N ARG A 177 2.84 12.78 10.24
CA ARG A 177 1.96 11.65 9.91
C ARG A 177 0.56 11.89 10.45
N LEU A 178 0.41 12.54 11.59
CA LEU A 178 -0.89 12.95 12.14
C LEU A 178 -1.59 13.98 11.27
N GLU A 179 -0.86 14.93 10.67
CA GLU A 179 -1.43 15.85 9.68
C GLU A 179 -2.06 15.10 8.50
N ARG A 180 -1.37 14.11 7.94
CA ARG A 180 -1.91 13.26 6.87
C ARG A 180 -3.12 12.45 7.32
N LEU A 181 -3.11 11.97 8.56
CA LEU A 181 -4.26 11.29 9.15
C LEU A 181 -5.46 12.25 9.21
N ASN A 182 -5.26 13.49 9.65
CA ASN A 182 -6.31 14.50 9.70
C ASN A 182 -6.91 14.80 8.34
N GLU A 183 -6.08 15.01 7.31
CA GLU A 183 -6.52 15.20 5.93
C GLU A 183 -7.34 14.00 5.45
N HIS A 184 -6.86 12.80 5.72
CA HIS A 184 -7.55 11.56 5.38
C HIS A 184 -8.91 11.46 6.08
N MET A 185 -8.96 11.68 7.38
CA MET A 185 -10.19 11.62 8.16
C MET A 185 -11.19 12.72 7.78
N ALA A 186 -10.72 13.92 7.47
CA ALA A 186 -11.56 15.02 6.98
C ALA A 186 -12.24 14.65 5.66
N ARG A 187 -11.52 14.04 4.71
CA ARG A 187 -12.08 13.52 3.46
C ARG A 187 -13.19 12.48 3.72
N LEU A 188 -13.02 11.65 4.74
CA LEU A 188 -14.01 10.65 5.14
C LEU A 188 -15.16 11.21 5.98
N GLY A 189 -15.17 12.53 6.28
CA GLY A 189 -16.18 13.18 7.10
C GLY A 189 -16.14 12.76 8.57
N SER A 190 -14.94 12.47 9.10
CA SER A 190 -14.69 12.11 10.49
C SER A 190 -13.58 13.00 11.07
N SER A 191 -13.60 13.22 12.39
CA SER A 191 -12.61 14.06 13.07
C SER A 191 -12.33 13.49 14.47
N PRO A 192 -11.64 12.34 14.55
CA PRO A 192 -11.29 11.76 15.86
C PRO A 192 -10.30 12.68 16.60
N PRO A 193 -10.32 12.74 17.92
CA PRO A 193 -9.27 13.34 18.73
C PRO A 193 -7.89 12.72 18.42
N ILE A 194 -6.86 13.58 18.42
CA ILE A 194 -5.47 13.21 18.18
C ILE A 194 -4.64 13.51 19.42
#